data_97bcb2431260ec3bd5373c2c7d6c07c4
#
_entry.id   97bcb2431260ec3bd5373c2c7d6c07c4
#
_cell.length_a   1.000
_cell.length_b   1.000
_cell.length_c   1.000
_cell.angle_alpha   90.00
_cell.angle_beta   90.00
_cell.angle_gamma   90.00
#
_symmetry.space_group_name_H-M   'P 1'
#
loop_
_entity.id
_entity.type
_entity.pdbx_description
1 polymer ?
#
loop_
_entity_poly.entity_id
_entity_poly.type
_entity_poly.pdbx_seq_one_letter_code
_entity_poly.pdbx_strand_id
1 'polypeptide(L)'
;MGIKSFQGARKQQNSTTPPTALKVKDYMTTQLITFKPDQSVQEVVESLIKNKISGGPVVNDRYELVGIISEGDCLKQLSESRYYNMPLEHDNVEKRMATHVETIDGNMDVFDAANKFLNSKLRRFPIVENGKLVGQISQKDILKAALHLKGENWNSTTKGGL
;
A
#
# COMPACT_ATOMS: atom_id res chain seq x y z
N MET A 1 -4.14 -25.90 63.57
CA MET A 1 -4.66 -25.91 62.19
C MET A 1 -3.85 -24.92 61.36
N GLY A 2 -2.91 -25.41 60.59
CA GLY A 2 -2.05 -24.58 59.78
C GLY A 2 -2.74 -24.21 58.46
N ILE A 3 -2.89 -22.94 58.23
CA ILE A 3 -3.29 -22.44 56.92
C ILE A 3 -2.09 -22.58 55.99
N LYS A 4 -2.14 -23.55 55.09
CA LYS A 4 -1.16 -23.62 54.00
C LYS A 4 -1.43 -22.48 53.05
N SER A 5 -0.61 -21.45 53.13
CA SER A 5 -0.63 -20.41 52.12
C SER A 5 -0.23 -21.00 50.78
N PHE A 6 -1.12 -20.98 49.83
CA PHE A 6 -0.85 -21.33 48.47
C PHE A 6 0.00 -20.21 47.88
N GLN A 7 1.32 -20.38 47.85
CA GLN A 7 2.16 -19.54 47.03
C GLN A 7 1.98 -20.01 45.57
N GLY A 8 1.06 -19.37 44.91
CA GLY A 8 0.95 -19.53 43.46
C GLY A 8 2.28 -19.19 42.81
N ALA A 9 2.89 -20.15 42.18
CA ALA A 9 4.06 -19.90 41.39
C ALA A 9 3.72 -18.81 40.40
N ARG A 10 4.32 -17.61 40.56
CA ARG A 10 4.34 -16.60 39.53
C ARG A 10 4.93 -17.25 38.29
N LYS A 11 4.11 -17.55 37.31
CA LYS A 11 4.61 -17.78 35.96
C LYS A 11 5.50 -16.61 35.64
N GLN A 12 6.79 -16.85 35.54
CA GLN A 12 7.68 -15.90 34.90
C GLN A 12 7.06 -15.64 33.54
N GLN A 13 6.55 -14.44 33.37
CA GLN A 13 6.29 -13.95 32.04
C GLN A 13 7.64 -13.94 31.36
N ASN A 14 7.87 -14.94 30.51
CA ASN A 14 8.94 -14.86 29.57
C ASN A 14 8.76 -13.49 28.89
N SER A 15 9.74 -12.63 29.05
CA SER A 15 9.85 -11.41 28.29
C SER A 15 10.00 -11.84 26.83
N THR A 16 8.85 -12.07 26.19
CA THR A 16 8.82 -12.10 24.75
C THR A 16 9.25 -10.72 24.33
N THR A 17 10.44 -10.62 23.79
CA THR A 17 10.84 -9.45 23.00
C THR A 17 9.65 -9.10 22.14
N PRO A 18 9.12 -7.87 22.22
CA PRO A 18 8.00 -7.51 21.35
C PRO A 18 8.40 -7.88 19.93
N PRO A 19 7.52 -8.52 19.15
CA PRO A 19 7.86 -8.89 17.79
C PRO A 19 8.38 -7.64 17.11
N THR A 20 9.53 -7.75 16.46
CA THR A 20 10.16 -6.63 15.75
C THR A 20 9.08 -5.98 14.90
N ALA A 21 8.78 -4.72 15.15
CA ALA A 21 7.72 -4.02 14.46
C ALA A 21 7.95 -4.13 12.96
N LEU A 22 7.01 -4.75 12.25
CA LEU A 22 7.08 -4.88 10.81
C LEU A 22 6.69 -3.55 10.18
N LYS A 23 7.64 -2.94 9.50
CA LYS A 23 7.45 -1.64 8.86
C LYS A 23 6.98 -1.80 7.43
N VAL A 24 6.09 -0.93 7.01
CA VAL A 24 5.56 -0.87 5.65
C VAL A 24 6.69 -0.82 4.60
N LYS A 25 7.74 -0.06 4.86
CA LYS A 25 8.89 0.08 3.94
C LYS A 25 9.61 -1.22 3.62
N ASP A 26 9.53 -2.21 4.52
CA ASP A 26 10.17 -3.52 4.33
C ASP A 26 9.37 -4.44 3.39
N TYR A 27 8.10 -4.10 3.13
CA TYR A 27 7.18 -4.90 2.30
C TYR A 27 6.63 -4.16 1.09
N MET A 28 6.91 -2.85 0.96
CA MET A 28 6.45 -2.05 -0.17
C MET A 28 7.12 -2.46 -1.48
N THR A 29 6.41 -2.23 -2.57
CA THR A 29 6.97 -2.31 -3.91
C THR A 29 7.65 -0.99 -4.26
N THR A 30 8.90 -1.05 -4.71
CA THR A 30 9.70 0.13 -5.06
C THR A 30 9.82 0.38 -6.56
N GLN A 31 9.68 -0.67 -7.36
CA GLN A 31 9.64 -0.55 -8.82
C GLN A 31 8.21 -0.22 -9.25
N LEU A 32 7.94 1.05 -9.44
CA LEU A 32 6.61 1.55 -9.77
C LEU A 32 6.58 2.07 -11.21
N ILE A 33 5.44 1.81 -11.87
CA ILE A 33 5.09 2.53 -13.08
C ILE A 33 4.45 3.83 -12.63
N THR A 34 5.04 4.94 -13.02
CA THR A 34 4.59 6.28 -12.69
C THR A 34 4.19 7.03 -13.95
N PHE A 35 3.35 8.03 -13.78
CA PHE A 35 2.89 8.90 -14.84
C PHE A 35 3.30 10.35 -14.56
N LYS A 36 3.33 11.14 -15.60
CA LYS A 36 3.60 12.59 -15.52
C LYS A 36 2.32 13.37 -15.78
N PRO A 37 2.17 14.56 -15.17
CA PRO A 37 0.97 15.39 -15.40
C PRO A 37 0.70 15.77 -16.85
N ASP A 38 1.73 15.92 -17.63
CA ASP A 38 1.67 16.32 -19.04
C ASP A 38 1.49 15.17 -20.03
N GLN A 39 1.52 13.92 -19.57
CA GLN A 39 1.22 12.77 -20.43
C GLN A 39 -0.24 12.80 -20.90
N SER A 40 -0.50 12.27 -22.09
CA SER A 40 -1.87 12.09 -22.58
C SER A 40 -2.56 10.94 -21.86
N VAL A 41 -3.88 11.01 -21.75
CA VAL A 41 -4.69 9.88 -21.22
C VAL A 41 -4.50 8.64 -22.09
N GLN A 42 -4.30 8.78 -23.39
CA GLN A 42 -4.02 7.65 -24.27
C GLN A 42 -2.74 6.91 -23.86
N GLU A 43 -1.65 7.62 -23.59
CA GLU A 43 -0.40 7.00 -23.12
C GLU A 43 -0.60 6.25 -21.81
N VAL A 44 -1.43 6.78 -20.91
CA VAL A 44 -1.80 6.10 -19.66
C VAL A 44 -2.53 4.80 -19.97
N VAL A 45 -3.57 4.84 -20.80
CA VAL A 45 -4.36 3.66 -21.18
C VAL A 45 -3.48 2.56 -21.77
N GLU A 46 -2.59 2.93 -22.70
CA GLU A 46 -1.64 1.99 -23.30
C GLU A 46 -0.73 1.35 -22.24
N SER A 47 -0.24 2.13 -21.28
CA SER A 47 0.58 1.64 -20.17
C SER A 47 -0.18 0.72 -19.24
N LEU A 48 -1.42 1.07 -18.88
CA LEU A 48 -2.27 0.25 -18.01
C LEU A 48 -2.51 -1.14 -18.63
N ILE A 49 -2.81 -1.18 -19.91
CA ILE A 49 -3.06 -2.42 -20.65
C ILE A 49 -1.78 -3.25 -20.77
N LYS A 50 -0.69 -2.62 -21.21
CA LYS A 50 0.60 -3.29 -21.40
C LYS A 50 1.13 -3.91 -20.11
N ASN A 51 1.02 -3.20 -18.99
CA ASN A 51 1.58 -3.61 -17.71
C ASN A 51 0.58 -4.34 -16.81
N LYS A 52 -0.67 -4.51 -17.27
CA LYS A 52 -1.75 -5.17 -16.52
C LYS A 52 -1.95 -4.57 -15.13
N ILE A 53 -1.97 -3.25 -15.05
CA ILE A 53 -2.20 -2.48 -13.83
C ILE A 53 -3.48 -1.66 -13.95
N SER A 54 -4.09 -1.34 -12.81
CA SER A 54 -5.35 -0.60 -12.74
C SER A 54 -5.20 0.89 -12.53
N GLY A 55 -3.99 1.36 -12.33
CA GLY A 55 -3.67 2.76 -12.08
C GLY A 55 -2.25 2.93 -11.60
N GLY A 56 -1.87 4.16 -11.36
CA GLY A 56 -0.54 4.45 -10.85
C GLY A 56 -0.40 5.88 -10.34
N PRO A 57 0.66 6.13 -9.58
CA PRO A 57 0.97 7.44 -9.06
C PRO A 57 1.45 8.38 -10.16
N VAL A 58 1.07 9.64 -10.02
CA VAL A 58 1.51 10.73 -10.88
C VAL A 58 2.55 11.55 -10.12
N VAL A 59 3.71 11.72 -10.71
CA VAL A 59 4.83 12.44 -10.12
C VAL A 59 5.30 13.58 -11.03
N ASN A 60 5.79 14.65 -10.43
CA ASN A 60 6.43 15.74 -11.16
C ASN A 60 7.90 15.42 -11.47
N ASP A 61 8.63 16.38 -12.06
CA ASP A 61 10.05 16.19 -12.41
C ASP A 61 10.98 16.03 -11.22
N ARG A 62 10.52 16.39 -10.02
CA ARG A 62 11.23 16.17 -8.76
C ARG A 62 10.86 14.85 -8.08
N TYR A 63 10.07 14.02 -8.77
CA TYR A 63 9.53 12.78 -8.22
C TYR A 63 8.63 12.96 -6.98
N GLU A 64 8.04 14.13 -6.86
CA GLU A 64 7.04 14.42 -5.85
C GLU A 64 5.68 13.90 -6.32
N LEU A 65 4.95 13.27 -5.40
CA LEU A 65 3.61 12.76 -5.69
C LEU A 65 2.62 13.92 -5.84
N VAL A 66 2.02 14.04 -7.01
CA VAL A 66 1.05 15.11 -7.33
C VAL A 66 -0.36 14.59 -7.58
N GLY A 67 -0.53 13.30 -7.77
CA GLY A 67 -1.83 12.71 -8.00
C GLY A 67 -1.79 11.19 -8.17
N ILE A 68 -2.96 10.63 -8.42
CA ILE A 68 -3.13 9.23 -8.86
C ILE A 68 -4.07 9.23 -10.06
N ILE A 69 -3.77 8.41 -11.05
CA ILE A 69 -4.66 8.15 -12.18
C ILE A 69 -5.02 6.67 -12.24
N SER A 70 -6.29 6.38 -12.48
CA SER A 70 -6.84 5.03 -12.47
C SER A 70 -7.57 4.71 -13.78
N GLU A 71 -7.88 3.42 -13.97
CA GLU A 71 -8.78 2.97 -15.05
C GLU A 71 -10.08 3.75 -15.05
N GLY A 72 -10.68 4.01 -13.88
CA GLY A 72 -11.91 4.78 -13.75
C GLY A 72 -11.79 6.18 -14.30
N ASP A 73 -10.67 6.86 -14.05
CA ASP A 73 -10.42 8.20 -14.59
C ASP A 73 -10.31 8.18 -16.12
N CYS A 74 -9.67 7.16 -16.66
CA CYS A 74 -9.55 6.95 -18.10
C CYS A 74 -10.92 6.60 -18.74
N LEU A 75 -11.71 5.76 -18.09
CA LEU A 75 -13.08 5.44 -18.55
C LEU A 75 -13.98 6.66 -18.58
N LYS A 76 -13.86 7.52 -17.58
CA LYS A 76 -14.60 8.78 -17.53
C LYS A 76 -14.22 9.68 -18.69
N GLN A 77 -12.93 9.79 -18.99
CA GLN A 77 -12.43 10.53 -20.15
C GLN A 77 -12.98 9.96 -21.47
N LEU A 78 -12.96 8.63 -21.62
CA LEU A 78 -13.46 7.97 -22.81
C LEU A 78 -14.97 8.26 -23.02
N SER A 79 -15.75 8.18 -21.97
CA SER A 79 -17.19 8.47 -21.99
C SER A 79 -17.47 9.92 -22.38
N GLU A 80 -16.75 10.87 -21.77
CA GLU A 80 -16.89 12.28 -22.07
C GLU A 80 -16.42 12.62 -23.49
N SER A 81 -15.33 12.02 -23.97
CA SER A 81 -14.80 12.28 -25.30
C SER A 81 -15.77 11.88 -26.39
N ARG A 82 -16.48 10.78 -26.22
CA ARG A 82 -17.51 10.34 -27.14
C ARG A 82 -18.71 11.31 -27.17
N TYR A 83 -19.12 11.77 -26.01
CA TYR A 83 -20.26 12.67 -25.87
C TYR A 83 -19.99 14.05 -26.48
N TYR A 84 -18.78 14.57 -26.27
CA TYR A 84 -18.37 15.90 -26.75
C TYR A 84 -17.57 15.88 -28.07
N ASN A 85 -17.41 14.70 -28.66
CA ASN A 85 -16.61 14.52 -29.89
C ASN A 85 -15.16 15.03 -29.74
N MET A 86 -14.57 14.81 -28.57
CA MET A 86 -13.20 15.22 -28.28
C MET A 86 -12.25 14.01 -28.34
N PRO A 87 -11.14 14.09 -29.09
CA PRO A 87 -10.17 13.02 -29.17
C PRO A 87 -9.48 12.77 -27.77
N LEU A 88 -9.19 11.52 -27.45
CA LEU A 88 -8.46 11.13 -26.24
C LEU A 88 -7.09 11.81 -26.14
N GLU A 89 -6.48 12.11 -27.27
CA GLU A 89 -5.15 12.73 -27.36
C GLU A 89 -5.11 14.17 -26.82
N HIS A 90 -6.25 14.84 -26.72
CA HIS A 90 -6.32 16.24 -26.28
C HIS A 90 -6.42 16.42 -24.77
N ASP A 91 -6.56 15.34 -24.02
CA ASP A 91 -6.64 15.41 -22.57
C ASP A 91 -5.39 14.82 -21.91
N ASN A 92 -4.93 15.49 -20.87
CA ASN A 92 -3.74 15.08 -20.15
C ASN A 92 -4.07 14.55 -18.76
N VAL A 93 -3.09 13.87 -18.16
CA VAL A 93 -3.18 13.26 -16.83
C VAL A 93 -3.58 14.29 -15.76
N GLU A 94 -3.01 15.49 -15.81
CA GLU A 94 -3.26 16.55 -14.82
C GLU A 94 -4.75 16.91 -14.70
N LYS A 95 -5.47 16.89 -15.80
CA LYS A 95 -6.91 17.19 -15.81
C LYS A 95 -7.77 16.05 -15.27
N ARG A 96 -7.26 14.83 -15.28
CA ARG A 96 -8.04 13.62 -14.97
C ARG A 96 -7.63 12.93 -13.67
N MET A 97 -6.42 13.14 -13.20
CA MET A 97 -5.92 12.54 -11.98
C MET A 97 -6.68 13.02 -10.73
N ALA A 98 -6.76 12.17 -9.73
CA ALA A 98 -7.16 12.56 -8.39
C ALA A 98 -5.98 13.25 -7.70
N THR A 99 -6.21 14.42 -7.10
CA THR A 99 -5.18 15.22 -6.44
C THR A 99 -5.15 15.02 -4.92
N HIS A 100 -6.27 14.63 -4.33
CA HIS A 100 -6.33 14.23 -2.91
C HIS A 100 -5.89 12.79 -2.75
N VAL A 101 -4.59 12.62 -2.53
CA VAL A 101 -3.97 11.31 -2.40
C VAL A 101 -3.63 11.05 -0.94
N GLU A 102 -4.28 10.04 -0.36
CA GLU A 102 -3.85 9.51 0.93
C GLU A 102 -2.56 8.72 0.77
N THR A 103 -1.59 9.01 1.62
CA THR A 103 -0.29 8.36 1.65
C THR A 103 -0.04 7.66 2.97
N ILE A 104 0.90 6.73 2.98
CA ILE A 104 1.38 6.05 4.18
C ILE A 104 2.86 6.38 4.37
N ASP A 105 3.25 6.59 5.63
CA ASP A 105 4.67 6.67 6.01
C ASP A 105 5.29 5.27 5.98
N GLY A 106 6.47 5.15 5.39
CA GLY A 106 7.19 3.88 5.33
C GLY A 106 7.57 3.29 6.70
N ASN A 107 7.61 4.11 7.75
CA ASN A 107 7.87 3.67 9.11
C ASN A 107 6.62 3.19 9.85
N MET A 108 5.45 3.31 9.24
CA MET A 108 4.19 2.80 9.81
C MET A 108 4.28 1.28 10.00
N ASP A 109 3.72 0.81 11.11
CA ASP A 109 3.56 -0.62 11.36
C ASP A 109 2.55 -1.22 10.37
N VAL A 110 2.81 -2.45 9.90
CA VAL A 110 1.92 -3.10 8.92
C VAL A 110 0.51 -3.34 9.44
N PHE A 111 0.31 -3.51 10.74
CA PHE A 111 -1.02 -3.68 11.33
C PHE A 111 -1.79 -2.36 11.33
N ASP A 112 -1.11 -1.25 11.58
CA ASP A 112 -1.72 0.09 11.46
C ASP A 112 -2.08 0.39 10.00
N ALA A 113 -1.24 -0.01 9.06
CA ALA A 113 -1.55 0.08 7.64
C ALA A 113 -2.76 -0.79 7.26
N ALA A 114 -2.87 -2.00 7.82
CA ALA A 114 -4.05 -2.86 7.63
C ALA A 114 -5.33 -2.16 8.08
N ASN A 115 -5.31 -1.53 9.25
CA ASN A 115 -6.46 -0.76 9.75
C ASN A 115 -6.80 0.42 8.82
N LYS A 116 -5.78 1.08 8.27
CA LYS A 116 -5.99 2.16 7.31
C LYS A 116 -6.67 1.67 6.03
N PHE A 117 -6.31 0.49 5.54
CA PHE A 117 -7.00 -0.14 4.41
C PHE A 117 -8.47 -0.46 4.72
N LEU A 118 -8.76 -0.97 5.92
CA LEU A 118 -10.12 -1.29 6.34
C LEU A 118 -11.02 -0.05 6.43
N ASN A 119 -10.46 1.09 6.79
CA ASN A 119 -11.16 2.36 6.90
C ASN A 119 -11.21 3.16 5.60
N SER A 120 -10.62 2.65 4.53
CA SER A 120 -10.61 3.26 3.21
C SER A 120 -11.13 2.28 2.17
N LYS A 121 -11.51 2.81 1.00
CA LYS A 121 -11.88 1.99 -0.16
C LYS A 121 -10.70 1.75 -1.11
N LEU A 122 -9.50 2.16 -0.70
CA LEU A 122 -8.31 2.06 -1.53
C LEU A 122 -7.73 0.65 -1.45
N ARG A 123 -7.19 0.17 -2.55
CA ARG A 123 -6.48 -1.11 -2.64
C ARG A 123 -4.98 -0.96 -2.47
N ARG A 124 -4.48 0.26 -2.58
CA ARG A 124 -3.05 0.60 -2.54
C ARG A 124 -2.87 1.99 -1.97
N PHE A 125 -1.78 2.18 -1.26
CA PHE A 125 -1.35 3.49 -0.79
C PHE A 125 0.04 3.81 -1.32
N PRO A 126 0.25 5.00 -1.89
CA PRO A 126 1.59 5.49 -2.14
C PRO A 126 2.32 5.75 -0.83
N ILE A 127 3.62 5.51 -0.84
CA ILE A 127 4.51 5.79 0.27
C ILE A 127 5.42 6.93 -0.13
N VAL A 128 5.39 7.98 0.68
CA VAL A 128 6.11 9.23 0.43
C VAL A 128 7.09 9.46 1.56
N GLU A 129 8.29 9.86 1.21
CA GLU A 129 9.35 10.26 2.14
C GLU A 129 9.94 11.58 1.67
N ASN A 130 9.93 12.60 2.55
CA ASN A 130 10.37 13.94 2.21
C ASN A 130 9.69 14.52 0.95
N GLY A 131 8.39 14.28 0.80
CA GLY A 131 7.59 14.72 -0.34
C GLY A 131 7.74 13.88 -1.60
N LYS A 132 8.69 12.95 -1.65
CA LYS A 132 8.98 12.12 -2.83
C LYS A 132 8.36 10.74 -2.71
N LEU A 133 7.86 10.23 -3.83
CA LEU A 133 7.37 8.87 -3.93
C LEU A 133 8.54 7.88 -3.79
N VAL A 134 8.46 6.99 -2.80
CA VAL A 134 9.49 5.96 -2.57
C VAL A 134 8.98 4.54 -2.78
N GLY A 135 7.69 4.34 -2.79
CA GLY A 135 7.10 3.02 -2.97
C GLY A 135 5.59 3.04 -2.94
N GLN A 136 5.03 1.86 -2.94
CA GLN A 136 3.59 1.63 -2.85
C GLN A 136 3.33 0.35 -2.06
N ILE A 137 2.33 0.36 -1.21
CA ILE A 137 1.90 -0.81 -0.44
C ILE A 137 0.48 -1.21 -0.86
N SER A 138 0.27 -2.50 -1.09
CA SER A 138 -1.04 -3.07 -1.38
C SER A 138 -1.55 -3.90 -0.21
N GLN A 139 -2.86 -4.22 -0.22
CA GLN A 139 -3.43 -5.16 0.75
C GLN A 139 -2.70 -6.50 0.72
N LYS A 140 -2.33 -6.98 -0.47
CA LYS A 140 -1.58 -8.22 -0.63
C LYS A 140 -0.21 -8.16 0.05
N ASP A 141 0.48 -7.04 -0.01
CA ASP A 141 1.78 -6.86 0.66
C ASP A 141 1.64 -6.96 2.17
N ILE A 142 0.57 -6.39 2.74
CA ILE A 142 0.24 -6.52 4.17
C ILE A 142 -0.03 -7.98 4.55
N LEU A 143 -0.77 -8.70 3.72
CA LEU A 143 -1.04 -10.13 3.95
C LEU A 143 0.24 -10.97 3.86
N LYS A 144 1.15 -10.67 2.96
CA LYS A 144 2.47 -11.31 2.89
C LYS A 144 3.30 -11.06 4.14
N ALA A 145 3.28 -9.83 4.67
CA ALA A 145 3.96 -9.49 5.91
C ALA A 145 3.39 -10.30 7.10
N ALA A 146 2.08 -10.39 7.20
CA ALA A 146 1.41 -11.17 8.25
C ALA A 146 1.73 -12.67 8.16
N LEU A 147 1.81 -13.20 6.95
CA LEU A 147 2.17 -14.60 6.71
C LEU A 147 3.62 -14.89 7.10
N HIS A 148 4.53 -13.97 6.84
CA HIS A 148 5.94 -14.06 7.24
C HIS A 148 6.08 -14.13 8.76
N LEU A 149 5.36 -13.30 9.49
CA LEU A 149 5.30 -13.36 10.97
C LEU A 149 4.82 -14.71 11.49
N LYS A 150 3.74 -15.25 10.92
CA LYS A 150 3.22 -16.56 11.30
C LYS A 150 4.21 -17.68 11.01
N GLY A 151 4.96 -17.60 9.92
CA GLY A 151 5.99 -18.56 9.54
C GLY A 151 7.11 -18.64 10.59
N GLU A 152 7.56 -17.53 11.10
CA GLU A 152 8.57 -17.48 12.16
C GLU A 152 8.04 -18.01 13.50
N ASN A 153 6.82 -17.66 13.87
CA ASN A 153 6.18 -18.17 15.08
C ASN A 153 5.75 -19.64 14.97
N TRP A 154 5.36 -20.06 13.78
CA TRP A 154 4.95 -21.44 13.52
C TRP A 154 6.10 -22.45 13.63
N ASN A 155 7.26 -22.07 13.13
CA ASN A 155 8.45 -22.91 13.20
C ASN A 155 9.00 -23.08 14.61
N SER A 156 8.70 -22.17 15.53
CA SER A 156 9.08 -22.30 16.93
C SER A 156 8.17 -23.23 17.72
N THR A 157 6.95 -23.49 17.23
CA THR A 157 5.95 -24.32 17.91
C THR A 157 5.98 -25.77 17.46
N THR A 158 6.52 -26.07 16.29
CA THR A 158 6.54 -27.43 15.72
C THR A 158 7.74 -28.26 16.12
N LYS A 159 8.71 -27.72 16.83
CA LYS A 159 9.86 -28.49 17.36
C LYS A 159 9.63 -29.08 18.75
N GLY A 160 8.43 -29.04 19.28
CA GLY A 160 8.07 -29.53 20.59
C GLY A 160 6.99 -30.60 20.60
N GLY A 161 6.77 -31.31 19.53
CA GLY A 161 5.71 -32.29 19.44
C GLY A 161 6.17 -33.62 18.88
N LEU A 162 6.72 -34.42 19.74
CA LEU A 162 6.60 -35.90 19.75
C LEU A 162 6.26 -36.34 21.13
#